data_3db5932cf85e4a50acad822eb6a46ba5
#
_entry.id   3db5932cf85e4a50acad822eb6a46ba5
#
_cell.length_a   1.000
_cell.length_b   1.000
_cell.length_c   1.000
_cell.angle_alpha   90.00
_cell.angle_beta   90.00
_cell.angle_gamma   90.00
#
_symmetry.space_group_name_H-M   'P 1'
#
loop_
_entity.id
_entity.type
_entity.pdbx_description
1 polymer ?
#
loop_
_entity_poly.entity_id
_entity_poly.type
_entity_poly.pdbx_seq_one_letter_code
_entity_poly.pdbx_strand_id
1 'polypeptide(L)'
;MSSERTLTVARAGREAVMWEMQNDSSVFMLGEDVFAFGGVFGTADGLGEMFGPDRILDTPISETGFIGLATGAAMAGMRPIVELAFVDFIGVCYNAIVNLAAKHYY
;
A
#
# COMPACT_ATOMS: atom_id res chain seq x y z
N MET A 1 6.16 6.04 -33.89
CA MET A 1 6.04 4.66 -33.39
C MET A 1 6.22 4.69 -31.87
N SER A 2 5.23 4.26 -31.14
CA SER A 2 5.40 4.05 -29.71
C SER A 2 6.25 2.79 -29.51
N SER A 3 7.38 2.92 -28.82
CA SER A 3 8.12 1.75 -28.36
C SER A 3 7.31 1.09 -27.22
N GLU A 4 7.04 -0.18 -27.32
CA GLU A 4 6.46 -0.93 -26.21
C GLU A 4 7.44 -0.92 -25.05
N ARG A 5 6.93 -0.52 -23.87
CA ARG A 5 7.70 -0.60 -22.63
C ARG A 5 7.44 -1.95 -21.98
N THR A 6 8.51 -2.66 -21.68
CA THR A 6 8.42 -3.91 -20.91
C THR A 6 8.72 -3.62 -19.45
N LEU A 7 7.76 -3.90 -18.58
CA LEU A 7 7.87 -3.69 -17.14
C LEU A 7 7.64 -5.00 -16.41
N THR A 8 8.30 -5.15 -15.27
CA THR A 8 7.92 -6.19 -14.31
C THR A 8 6.59 -5.81 -13.65
N VAL A 9 5.87 -6.79 -13.10
CA VAL A 9 4.62 -6.55 -12.37
C VAL A 9 4.86 -5.57 -11.21
N ALA A 10 5.96 -5.74 -10.48
CA ALA A 10 6.32 -4.85 -9.37
C ALA A 10 6.52 -3.40 -9.84
N ARG A 11 7.20 -3.19 -10.95
CA ARG A 11 7.40 -1.84 -11.50
C ARG A 11 6.12 -1.22 -12.04
N ALA A 12 5.28 -2.00 -12.66
CA ALA A 12 3.97 -1.53 -13.12
C ALA A 12 3.10 -1.09 -11.92
N GLY A 13 3.08 -1.88 -10.86
CA GLY A 13 2.40 -1.52 -9.61
C GLY A 13 2.96 -0.24 -9.00
N ARG A 14 4.30 -0.13 -8.94
CA ARG A 14 4.96 1.07 -8.44
C ARG A 14 4.56 2.33 -9.22
N GLU A 15 4.54 2.26 -10.52
CA GLU A 15 4.14 3.41 -11.37
C GLU A 15 2.69 3.80 -11.14
N ALA A 16 1.80 2.82 -10.97
CA ALA A 16 0.39 3.09 -10.67
C ALA A 16 0.24 3.79 -9.33
N VAL A 17 0.90 3.31 -8.28
CA VAL A 17 0.90 3.95 -6.96
C VAL A 17 1.46 5.37 -7.04
N MET A 18 2.58 5.55 -7.70
CA MET A 18 3.20 6.85 -7.91
C MET A 18 2.23 7.83 -8.58
N TRP A 19 1.57 7.40 -9.64
CA TRP A 19 0.62 8.23 -10.37
C TRP A 19 -0.56 8.64 -9.50
N GLU A 20 -1.15 7.71 -8.77
CA GLU A 20 -2.27 8.01 -7.86
C GLU A 20 -1.85 8.99 -6.76
N MET A 21 -0.68 8.79 -6.18
CA MET A 21 -0.18 9.67 -5.11
C MET A 21 0.18 11.06 -5.61
N GLN A 22 0.61 11.20 -6.87
CA GLN A 22 0.88 12.50 -7.48
C GLN A 22 -0.41 13.28 -7.76
N ASN A 23 -1.50 12.59 -8.04
CA ASN A 23 -2.77 13.20 -8.45
C ASN A 23 -3.79 13.36 -7.33
N ASP A 24 -3.61 12.68 -6.20
CA ASP A 24 -4.54 12.72 -5.07
C ASP A 24 -3.77 12.73 -3.76
N SER A 25 -3.87 13.83 -3.02
CA SER A 25 -3.18 14.01 -1.75
C SER A 25 -3.73 13.12 -0.63
N SER A 26 -4.93 12.56 -0.77
CA SER A 26 -5.51 11.62 0.19
C SER A 26 -4.97 10.20 0.06
N VAL A 27 -4.29 9.89 -1.05
CA VAL A 27 -3.67 8.59 -1.26
C VAL A 27 -2.37 8.50 -0.48
N PHE A 28 -2.23 7.44 0.31
CA PHE A 28 -1.00 7.12 1.02
C PHE A 28 -0.77 5.62 1.01
N MET A 29 0.46 5.20 1.20
CA MET A 29 0.83 3.79 1.19
C MET A 29 1.40 3.39 2.54
N LEU A 30 1.08 2.19 3.00
CA LEU A 30 1.64 1.64 4.23
C LEU A 30 1.89 0.14 4.07
N GLY A 31 2.87 -0.33 4.79
CA GLY A 31 3.27 -1.73 4.80
C GLY A 31 4.64 -1.91 5.44
N GLU A 32 5.07 -3.15 5.53
CA GLU A 32 6.38 -3.47 6.09
C GLU A 32 7.48 -3.10 5.09
N ASP A 33 8.44 -2.30 5.54
CA ASP A 33 9.63 -1.90 4.77
C ASP A 33 9.33 -1.18 3.44
N VAL A 34 8.18 -0.53 3.31
CA VAL A 34 7.82 0.19 2.08
C VAL A 34 8.60 1.50 1.93
N PHE A 35 8.88 2.19 3.04
CA PHE A 35 9.71 3.40 3.03
C PHE A 35 11.20 3.06 3.03
N ALA A 36 11.64 2.27 4.02
CA ALA A 36 13.06 2.02 4.26
C ALA A 36 13.73 1.24 3.11
N PHE A 37 13.02 0.27 2.53
CA PHE A 37 13.59 -0.62 1.50
C PHE A 37 12.84 -0.58 0.17
N GLY A 38 11.79 0.23 0.04
CA GLY A 38 11.02 0.28 -1.19
C GLY A 38 10.11 -0.93 -1.42
N GLY A 39 9.79 -1.65 -0.35
CA GLY A 39 9.03 -2.90 -0.41
C GLY A 39 9.91 -4.11 -0.73
N VAL A 40 9.47 -5.29 -0.32
CA VAL A 40 10.23 -6.55 -0.46
C VAL A 40 10.53 -6.87 -1.95
N PHE A 41 9.61 -6.52 -2.85
CA PHE A 41 9.76 -6.77 -4.29
C PHE A 41 9.95 -5.48 -5.10
N GLY A 42 10.27 -4.36 -4.46
CA GLY A 42 10.50 -3.09 -5.14
C GLY A 42 9.22 -2.35 -5.58
N THR A 43 8.07 -2.72 -5.04
CA THR A 43 6.76 -2.11 -5.37
C THR A 43 6.63 -0.65 -4.92
N ALA A 44 7.47 -0.21 -3.97
CA ALA A 44 7.50 1.15 -3.45
C ALA A 44 8.89 1.80 -3.60
N ASP A 45 9.75 1.26 -4.45
CA ASP A 45 11.13 1.72 -4.62
C ASP A 45 11.19 3.22 -4.96
N GLY A 46 11.89 4.00 -4.11
CA GLY A 46 12.04 5.43 -4.26
C GLY A 46 10.82 6.28 -3.89
N LEU A 47 9.67 5.69 -3.60
CA LEU A 47 8.45 6.44 -3.28
C LEU A 47 8.56 7.15 -1.93
N GLY A 48 9.26 6.55 -0.96
CA GLY A 48 9.51 7.17 0.34
C GLY A 48 10.25 8.49 0.22
N GLU A 49 11.29 8.53 -0.61
CA GLU A 49 12.05 9.76 -0.88
C GLU A 49 11.21 10.80 -1.64
N MET A 50 10.35 10.35 -2.54
CA MET A 50 9.52 11.22 -3.37
C MET A 50 8.38 11.87 -2.58
N PHE A 51 7.70 11.12 -1.72
CA PHE A 51 6.48 11.56 -1.04
C PHE A 51 6.63 11.83 0.46
N GLY A 52 7.70 11.33 1.07
CA GLY A 52 7.99 11.53 2.48
C GLY A 52 7.28 10.56 3.42
N PRO A 53 7.67 10.58 4.72
CA PRO A 53 7.22 9.61 5.72
C PRO A 53 5.76 9.78 6.14
N ASP A 54 5.13 10.90 5.81
CA ASP A 54 3.71 11.10 6.11
C ASP A 54 2.79 10.42 5.10
N ARG A 55 3.32 10.03 3.95
CA ARG A 55 2.55 9.40 2.87
C ARG A 55 3.02 8.00 2.51
N ILE A 56 4.25 7.64 2.86
CA ILE A 56 4.78 6.28 2.74
C ILE A 56 5.19 5.84 4.14
N LEU A 57 4.43 4.95 4.74
CA LEU A 57 4.58 4.60 6.15
C LEU A 57 5.07 3.16 6.31
N ASP A 58 6.23 3.04 6.97
CA ASP A 58 6.66 1.73 7.45
C ASP A 58 5.83 1.31 8.65
N THR A 59 5.40 0.07 8.65
CA THR A 59 4.70 -0.53 9.78
C THR A 59 5.59 -1.59 10.44
N PRO A 60 5.39 -1.86 11.73
CA PRO A 60 5.93 -3.09 12.31
C PRO A 60 5.26 -4.32 11.66
N ILE A 61 5.80 -5.50 11.90
CA ILE A 61 5.17 -6.76 11.47
C ILE A 61 3.89 -6.96 12.28
N SER A 62 2.76 -6.55 11.70
CA SER A 62 1.46 -6.48 12.38
C SER A 62 0.33 -6.35 11.36
N GLU A 63 0.16 -7.34 10.49
CA GLU A 63 -0.73 -7.27 9.33
C GLU A 63 -2.18 -6.96 9.75
N THR A 64 -2.69 -7.62 10.79
CA THR A 64 -4.02 -7.32 11.34
C THR A 64 -4.13 -5.86 11.78
N GLY A 65 -3.09 -5.35 12.44
CA GLY A 65 -3.04 -3.98 12.94
C GLY A 65 -3.06 -2.94 11.83
N PHE A 66 -2.22 -3.08 10.83
CA PHE A 66 -2.15 -2.05 9.78
C PHE A 66 -3.29 -2.17 8.75
N ILE A 67 -3.88 -3.34 8.54
CA ILE A 67 -5.14 -3.45 7.79
C ILE A 67 -6.26 -2.71 8.53
N GLY A 68 -6.32 -2.86 9.86
CA GLY A 68 -7.28 -2.12 10.69
C GLY A 68 -7.06 -0.61 10.63
N LEU A 69 -5.81 -0.17 10.70
CA LEU A 69 -5.44 1.25 10.56
C LEU A 69 -5.89 1.79 9.19
N ALA A 70 -5.59 1.08 8.13
CA ALA A 70 -5.97 1.46 6.78
C ALA A 70 -7.48 1.55 6.62
N THR A 71 -8.21 0.59 7.17
CA THR A 71 -9.68 0.59 7.16
C THR A 71 -10.22 1.84 7.87
N GLY A 72 -9.71 2.16 9.05
CA GLY A 72 -10.10 3.36 9.79
C GLY A 72 -9.78 4.65 9.04
N ALA A 73 -8.62 4.72 8.42
CA ALA A 73 -8.23 5.87 7.59
C ALA A 73 -9.15 6.05 6.38
N ALA A 74 -9.53 4.93 5.74
CA ALA A 74 -10.49 4.96 4.62
C ALA A 74 -11.87 5.45 5.08
N MET A 75 -12.32 5.04 6.26
CA MET A 75 -13.57 5.53 6.86
C MET A 75 -13.52 7.04 7.13
N ALA A 76 -12.34 7.58 7.43
CA ALA A 76 -12.12 9.00 7.65
C ALA A 76 -11.91 9.82 6.37
N GLY A 77 -12.02 9.19 5.20
CA GLY A 77 -11.92 9.85 3.89
C GLY A 77 -10.56 9.74 3.20
N MET A 78 -9.60 9.06 3.80
CA MET A 78 -8.31 8.80 3.16
C MET A 78 -8.40 7.66 2.14
N ARG A 79 -7.38 7.54 1.32
CA ARG A 79 -7.27 6.49 0.28
C ARG A 79 -6.01 5.65 0.53
N PRO A 80 -6.04 4.70 1.46
CA PRO A 80 -4.88 3.88 1.76
C PRO A 80 -4.61 2.82 0.71
N ILE A 81 -3.34 2.62 0.40
CA ILE A 81 -2.83 1.47 -0.35
C ILE A 81 -2.00 0.66 0.64
N VAL A 82 -2.40 -0.58 0.87
CA VAL A 82 -1.72 -1.46 1.83
C VAL A 82 -0.94 -2.52 1.08
N GLU A 83 0.35 -2.62 1.38
CA GLU A 83 1.16 -3.72 0.87
C GLU A 83 1.22 -4.85 1.89
N LEU A 84 0.77 -6.02 1.47
CA LEU A 84 1.09 -7.29 2.13
C LEU A 84 2.20 -7.94 1.34
N ALA A 85 3.38 -8.11 1.95
CA ALA A 85 4.58 -8.54 1.24
C ALA A 85 4.43 -9.91 0.56
N PHE A 86 3.67 -10.82 1.18
CA PHE A 86 3.39 -12.16 0.65
C PHE A 86 1.91 -12.45 0.78
N VAL A 87 1.33 -13.11 -0.24
CA VAL A 87 -0.08 -13.51 -0.24
C VAL A 87 -0.45 -14.40 0.94
N ASP A 88 0.47 -15.20 1.41
CA ASP A 88 0.34 -16.07 2.60
C ASP A 88 -0.12 -15.28 3.84
N PHE A 89 0.29 -14.03 3.95
CA PHE A 89 -0.02 -13.18 5.10
C PHE A 89 -1.48 -12.69 5.12
N ILE A 90 -2.23 -12.91 4.06
CA ILE A 90 -3.68 -12.72 4.08
C ILE A 90 -4.32 -13.59 5.14
N GLY A 91 -3.80 -14.80 5.35
CA GLY A 91 -4.28 -15.71 6.40
C GLY A 91 -4.17 -15.13 7.80
N VAL A 92 -3.11 -14.37 8.09
CA VAL A 92 -2.89 -13.72 9.40
C VAL A 92 -3.91 -12.61 9.66
N CYS A 93 -4.29 -11.85 8.64
CA CYS A 93 -5.16 -10.68 8.76
C CYS A 93 -6.54 -10.87 8.13
N TYR A 94 -6.93 -12.10 7.85
CA TYR A 94 -8.19 -12.43 7.16
C TYR A 94 -9.40 -11.84 7.87
N ASN A 95 -9.43 -11.89 9.20
CA ASN A 95 -10.50 -11.29 9.99
C ASN A 95 -10.63 -9.77 9.76
N ALA A 96 -9.51 -9.06 9.74
CA ALA A 96 -9.50 -7.62 9.51
C ALA A 96 -9.97 -7.28 8.07
N ILE A 97 -9.64 -8.10 7.10
CA ILE A 97 -10.08 -7.90 5.71
C ILE A 97 -11.56 -8.19 5.55
N VAL A 98 -12.03 -9.36 6.00
CA VAL A 98 -13.38 -9.85 5.73
C VAL A 98 -14.39 -9.28 6.69
N ASN A 99 -14.11 -9.30 8.00
CA ASN A 99 -15.07 -8.92 9.03
C ASN A 99 -15.02 -7.44 9.39
N LEU A 100 -13.95 -6.75 9.11
CA LEU A 100 -13.84 -5.31 9.33
C LEU A 100 -13.95 -4.55 8.01
N ALA A 101 -12.96 -4.64 7.12
CA ALA A 101 -12.91 -3.83 5.92
C ALA A 101 -14.09 -4.11 4.97
N ALA A 102 -14.35 -5.38 4.66
CA ALA A 102 -15.40 -5.73 3.70
C ALA A 102 -16.81 -5.53 4.24
N LYS A 103 -17.02 -5.74 5.54
CA LYS A 103 -18.35 -5.70 6.15
C LYS A 103 -18.70 -4.39 6.83
N HIS A 104 -17.77 -3.46 6.95
CA HIS A 104 -18.00 -2.23 7.72
C HIS A 104 -19.14 -1.38 7.16
N TYR A 105 -19.36 -1.42 5.87
CA TYR A 105 -20.46 -0.70 5.21
C TYR A 105 -21.83 -1.17 5.70
N TYR A 106 -21.94 -2.42 6.06
CA TYR A 106 -23.18 -3.02 6.55
C TYR A 106 -23.30 -2.87 8.06
#